data_02f43933618f60a590e900961d5955f5
#
_entry.id   02f43933618f60a590e900961d5955f5
#
_cell.length_a   1.000
_cell.length_b   1.000
_cell.length_c   1.000
_cell.angle_alpha   90.00
_cell.angle_beta   90.00
_cell.angle_gamma   90.00
#
_symmetry.space_group_name_H-M   'P 1'
#
loop_
_entity.id
_entity.type
_entity.pdbx_description
1 polymer ?
#
loop_
_entity_poly.entity_id
_entity_poly.type
_entity_poly.pdbx_seq_one_letter_code
_entity_poly.pdbx_strand_id
1 'polypeptide(L)'
;MRRRDFITLIGTAAAAWPLAAHAQQTEKPLIGFLDGRLPDALANRLRGFHRGLREAGYVEGENVTVLYRYAENQIDRLPALTDELTRRPVAVIVASGGPNVISAAKKATATIPIVFLTGEDPARLGLVASLARPGGNLTGINFFNRELVGKQLGFLRELVLSANRIAVLVNPASTVVTETTLREAEITARAKELKIQVVHASTGREIDAAFDAFKRDRPDALFVAADPFFNSRRLQLSLLAMRHAIPAIYSGREFAEVGGLITYGSDITDTYRQAGIYVGRILKGAKPEDMPVIQADKLELIINAQSARALGLAVPQSLLVAADEVIE
;
A
#
# COMPACT_ATOMS: atom_id res chain seq x y z
N MET A 1 -5.33 68.30 43.64
CA MET A 1 -5.03 66.98 43.22
C MET A 1 -3.51 66.75 43.31
N ARG A 2 -3.07 65.90 44.21
CA ARG A 2 -1.64 65.75 44.54
C ARG A 2 -0.97 64.73 43.63
N ARG A 3 0.21 65.02 43.15
CA ARG A 3 1.01 64.19 42.25
C ARG A 3 1.23 62.73 42.72
N ARG A 4 0.84 62.37 43.88
CA ARG A 4 1.00 61.02 44.47
C ARG A 4 -0.12 60.06 44.09
N ASP A 5 -1.32 60.55 43.67
CA ASP A 5 -2.44 59.68 43.36
C ASP A 5 -2.41 59.12 41.89
N PHE A 6 -1.53 59.72 41.09
CA PHE A 6 -1.38 59.31 39.68
C PHE A 6 -0.42 58.10 39.47
N ILE A 7 0.45 57.90 40.45
CA ILE A 7 1.46 56.83 40.36
C ILE A 7 0.92 55.47 40.84
N THR A 8 -0.13 55.46 41.66
CA THR A 8 -0.74 54.22 42.18
C THR A 8 -1.71 53.58 41.21
N LEU A 9 -2.23 54.30 40.21
CA LEU A 9 -3.15 53.76 39.21
C LEU A 9 -2.45 53.08 38.02
N ILE A 10 -1.16 53.32 37.77
CA ILE A 10 -0.37 52.70 36.71
C ILE A 10 0.29 51.37 37.14
N GLY A 11 0.47 51.17 38.44
CA GLY A 11 1.12 49.99 39.01
C GLY A 11 0.25 48.70 39.00
N THR A 12 -1.08 48.81 38.93
CA THR A 12 -1.98 47.64 39.01
C THR A 12 -2.45 47.12 37.63
N ALA A 13 -2.19 47.87 36.57
CA ALA A 13 -2.53 47.40 35.20
C ALA A 13 -1.47 46.55 34.50
N ALA A 14 -0.23 46.54 35.06
CA ALA A 14 0.91 45.78 34.48
C ALA A 14 1.05 44.35 35.01
N ALA A 15 0.30 43.95 36.04
CA ALA A 15 0.41 42.63 36.66
C ALA A 15 -0.63 41.60 36.14
N ALA A 16 -1.56 42.01 35.26
CA ALA A 16 -2.61 41.11 34.76
C ALA A 16 -2.35 40.54 33.34
N TRP A 17 -1.20 40.81 32.73
CA TRP A 17 -0.92 40.41 31.33
C TRP A 17 -0.17 39.10 31.10
N PRO A 18 0.36 38.36 32.05
CA PRO A 18 0.97 37.08 31.69
C PRO A 18 0.10 35.83 31.87
N LEU A 19 -1.22 35.94 32.15
CA LEU A 19 -2.07 34.76 32.38
C LEU A 19 -2.98 34.38 31.20
N ALA A 20 -2.97 35.15 30.12
CA ALA A 20 -3.76 34.83 28.90
C ALA A 20 -2.95 34.11 27.82
N ALA A 21 -1.64 33.83 28.05
CA ALA A 21 -0.77 33.15 27.09
C ALA A 21 -0.69 31.62 27.26
N HIS A 22 -1.44 31.06 28.18
CA HIS A 22 -1.53 29.62 28.37
C HIS A 22 -2.95 29.13 28.12
N ALA A 23 -3.23 28.72 26.92
CA ALA A 23 -4.14 27.64 26.52
C ALA A 23 -4.69 27.83 25.11
N GLN A 24 -3.88 28.05 24.10
CA GLN A 24 -4.14 27.41 22.86
C GLN A 24 -3.33 26.10 22.88
N GLN A 25 -3.84 25.09 23.55
CA GLN A 25 -3.58 23.73 23.12
C GLN A 25 -4.12 23.65 21.70
N THR A 26 -3.27 23.90 20.72
CA THR A 26 -3.58 23.64 19.32
C THR A 26 -4.03 22.19 19.29
N GLU A 27 -5.32 21.97 19.03
CA GLU A 27 -5.86 20.61 18.88
C GLU A 27 -4.94 19.87 17.93
N LYS A 28 -4.44 18.69 18.37
CA LYS A 28 -3.56 17.88 17.55
C LYS A 28 -4.25 17.59 16.24
N PRO A 29 -3.65 17.87 15.08
CA PRO A 29 -4.27 17.55 13.81
C PRO A 29 -4.63 16.07 13.75
N LEU A 30 -5.82 15.77 13.23
CA LEU A 30 -6.35 14.43 13.09
C LEU A 30 -6.12 13.95 11.66
N ILE A 31 -5.43 12.79 11.50
CA ILE A 31 -5.26 12.10 10.23
C ILE A 31 -6.28 10.97 10.16
N GLY A 32 -7.05 10.88 9.09
CA GLY A 32 -7.84 9.70 8.77
C GLY A 32 -6.99 8.70 7.99
N PHE A 33 -6.86 7.47 8.46
CA PHE A 33 -6.16 6.40 7.73
C PHE A 33 -7.17 5.32 7.33
N LEU A 34 -7.49 5.23 6.04
CA LEU A 34 -8.43 4.28 5.46
C LEU A 34 -7.68 3.23 4.66
N ASP A 35 -7.87 1.96 5.02
CA ASP A 35 -7.28 0.84 4.28
C ASP A 35 -8.29 -0.28 4.02
N GLY A 36 -8.15 -0.93 2.85
CA GLY A 36 -9.05 -2.02 2.45
C GLY A 36 -8.74 -3.35 3.13
N ARG A 37 -7.55 -3.52 3.70
CA ARG A 37 -7.02 -4.79 4.22
C ARG A 37 -7.37 -5.01 5.69
N LEU A 38 -6.97 -6.20 6.18
CA LEU A 38 -6.94 -6.51 7.60
C LEU A 38 -5.79 -5.76 8.30
N PRO A 39 -5.95 -5.35 9.57
CA PRO A 39 -4.91 -4.64 10.33
C PRO A 39 -3.55 -5.36 10.36
N ASP A 40 -3.55 -6.69 10.53
CA ASP A 40 -2.34 -7.51 10.60
C ASP A 40 -1.48 -7.49 9.32
N ALA A 41 -2.10 -7.13 8.18
CA ALA A 41 -1.39 -7.00 6.93
C ALA A 41 -0.61 -5.68 6.81
N LEU A 42 -0.70 -4.78 7.79
CA LEU A 42 -0.22 -3.40 7.68
C LEU A 42 0.99 -3.09 8.54
N ALA A 43 1.47 -4.01 9.39
CA ALA A 43 2.53 -3.73 10.36
C ALA A 43 3.76 -3.04 9.74
N ASN A 44 4.33 -3.59 8.66
CA ASN A 44 5.50 -3.03 7.98
C ASN A 44 5.16 -1.68 7.32
N ARG A 45 3.99 -1.58 6.72
CA ARG A 45 3.48 -0.37 6.06
C ARG A 45 3.30 0.78 7.04
N LEU A 46 2.69 0.51 8.18
CA LEU A 46 2.49 1.51 9.23
C LEU A 46 3.83 1.95 9.85
N ARG A 47 4.81 1.03 10.00
CA ARG A 47 6.17 1.43 10.43
C ARG A 47 6.79 2.44 9.44
N GLY A 48 6.64 2.19 8.13
CA GLY A 48 7.06 3.13 7.09
C GLY A 48 6.34 4.47 7.21
N PHE A 49 5.02 4.45 7.29
CA PHE A 49 4.18 5.65 7.42
C PHE A 49 4.57 6.50 8.64
N HIS A 50 4.67 5.89 9.82
CA HIS A 50 5.08 6.59 11.04
C HIS A 50 6.51 7.14 10.95
N ARG A 51 7.42 6.42 10.27
CA ARG A 51 8.76 6.93 10.01
C ARG A 51 8.71 8.21 9.16
N GLY A 52 7.92 8.20 8.08
CA GLY A 52 7.74 9.37 7.23
C GLY A 52 7.08 10.55 7.95
N LEU A 53 6.09 10.28 8.82
CA LEU A 53 5.50 11.32 9.68
C LEU A 53 6.57 11.93 10.60
N ARG A 54 7.41 11.11 11.27
CA ARG A 54 8.49 11.61 12.12
C ARG A 54 9.52 12.45 11.35
N GLU A 55 9.90 12.03 10.14
CA GLU A 55 10.78 12.80 9.26
C GLU A 55 10.18 14.17 8.92
N ALA A 56 8.85 14.25 8.86
CA ALA A 56 8.12 15.51 8.66
C ALA A 56 7.87 16.29 9.97
N GLY A 57 8.29 15.78 11.13
CA GLY A 57 8.14 16.44 12.44
C GLY A 57 6.85 16.09 13.18
N TYR A 58 6.15 15.03 12.79
CA TYR A 58 4.93 14.58 13.44
C TYR A 58 5.11 13.21 14.11
N VAL A 59 4.68 13.10 15.36
CA VAL A 59 4.74 11.86 16.15
C VAL A 59 3.34 11.56 16.68
N GLU A 60 2.81 10.39 16.32
CA GLU A 60 1.49 9.95 16.78
C GLU A 60 1.46 9.89 18.32
N GLY A 61 0.38 10.42 18.91
CA GLY A 61 0.20 10.53 20.34
C GLY A 61 0.83 11.79 20.95
N GLU A 62 1.89 12.36 20.34
CA GLU A 62 2.55 13.59 20.84
C GLU A 62 1.94 14.86 20.23
N ASN A 63 2.03 15.02 18.90
CA ASN A 63 1.60 16.24 18.21
C ASN A 63 0.67 15.98 17.02
N VAL A 64 0.27 14.73 16.79
CA VAL A 64 -0.70 14.31 15.79
C VAL A 64 -1.47 13.08 16.29
N THR A 65 -2.72 12.93 15.84
CA THR A 65 -3.56 11.75 16.11
C THR A 65 -3.91 11.07 14.79
N VAL A 66 -3.90 9.74 14.76
CA VAL A 66 -4.30 8.96 13.58
C VAL A 66 -5.54 8.14 13.90
N LEU A 67 -6.58 8.30 13.09
CA LEU A 67 -7.83 7.55 13.17
C LEU A 67 -7.82 6.47 12.09
N TYR A 68 -7.53 5.24 12.51
CA TYR A 68 -7.48 4.09 11.61
C TYR A 68 -8.87 3.53 11.34
N ARG A 69 -9.15 3.24 10.05
CA ARG A 69 -10.35 2.54 9.58
C ARG A 69 -9.97 1.47 8.57
N TYR A 70 -10.40 0.26 8.82
CA TYR A 70 -10.08 -0.92 8.02
C TYR A 70 -11.35 -1.53 7.45
N ALA A 71 -11.41 -1.72 6.14
CA ALA A 71 -12.54 -2.39 5.50
C ALA A 71 -12.48 -3.92 5.62
N GLU A 72 -11.34 -4.48 6.05
CA GLU A 72 -11.16 -5.93 6.32
C GLU A 72 -11.50 -6.82 5.11
N ASN A 73 -11.12 -6.36 3.91
CA ASN A 73 -11.44 -6.96 2.61
C ASN A 73 -12.95 -6.97 2.27
N GLN A 74 -13.76 -6.17 2.94
CA GLN A 74 -15.19 -6.00 2.71
C GLN A 74 -15.43 -4.62 2.06
N ILE A 75 -15.52 -4.61 0.73
CA ILE A 75 -15.62 -3.36 -0.07
C ILE A 75 -16.91 -2.58 0.25
N ASP A 76 -17.98 -3.27 0.58
CA ASP A 76 -19.28 -2.72 0.97
C ASP A 76 -19.24 -1.90 2.27
N ARG A 77 -18.22 -2.07 3.12
CA ARG A 77 -18.01 -1.24 4.31
C ARG A 77 -17.43 0.16 4.00
N LEU A 78 -16.80 0.34 2.84
CA LEU A 78 -16.08 1.58 2.50
C LEU A 78 -16.95 2.85 2.59
N PRO A 79 -18.20 2.89 2.10
CA PRO A 79 -19.03 4.09 2.22
C PRO A 79 -19.23 4.52 3.69
N ALA A 80 -19.57 3.61 4.58
CA ALA A 80 -19.77 3.92 5.99
C ALA A 80 -18.48 4.40 6.69
N LEU A 81 -17.33 3.78 6.35
CA LEU A 81 -16.03 4.17 6.91
C LEU A 81 -15.56 5.54 6.41
N THR A 82 -15.80 5.86 5.15
CA THR A 82 -15.49 7.20 4.60
C THR A 82 -16.39 8.27 5.18
N ASP A 83 -17.68 8.00 5.34
CA ASP A 83 -18.63 8.90 5.98
C ASP A 83 -18.25 9.20 7.43
N GLU A 84 -17.78 8.17 8.16
CA GLU A 84 -17.31 8.38 9.53
C GLU A 84 -16.08 9.31 9.56
N LEU A 85 -15.12 9.12 8.66
CA LEU A 85 -13.93 9.95 8.58
C LEU A 85 -14.29 11.42 8.22
N THR A 86 -15.17 11.62 7.25
CA THR A 86 -15.52 12.97 6.77
C THR A 86 -16.39 13.76 7.73
N ARG A 87 -17.12 13.10 8.65
CA ARG A 87 -17.85 13.79 9.74
C ARG A 87 -16.94 14.28 10.86
N ARG A 88 -15.70 13.87 10.89
CA ARG A 88 -14.72 14.33 11.88
C ARG A 88 -13.83 15.41 11.28
N PRO A 89 -13.22 16.28 12.11
CA PRO A 89 -12.34 17.34 11.61
C PRO A 89 -10.96 16.78 11.21
N VAL A 90 -10.95 15.77 10.30
CA VAL A 90 -9.69 15.23 9.78
C VAL A 90 -9.04 16.25 8.86
N ALA A 91 -7.76 16.52 9.08
CA ALA A 91 -6.96 17.44 8.29
C ALA A 91 -6.52 16.83 6.95
N VAL A 92 -6.40 15.51 6.90
CA VAL A 92 -6.00 14.75 5.71
C VAL A 92 -6.46 13.30 5.83
N ILE A 93 -6.81 12.68 4.72
CA ILE A 93 -7.12 11.25 4.62
C ILE A 93 -5.99 10.55 3.88
N VAL A 94 -5.44 9.48 4.45
CA VAL A 94 -4.60 8.52 3.75
C VAL A 94 -5.49 7.41 3.23
N ALA A 95 -5.48 7.12 1.92
CA ALA A 95 -6.31 6.10 1.30
C ALA A 95 -5.44 5.04 0.62
N SER A 96 -5.44 3.81 1.14
CA SER A 96 -4.65 2.70 0.61
C SER A 96 -5.41 1.37 0.65
N GLY A 97 -4.86 0.33 0.04
CA GLY A 97 -5.54 -0.97 -0.01
C GLY A 97 -6.46 -1.15 -1.22
N GLY A 98 -6.11 -0.51 -2.34
CA GLY A 98 -6.72 -0.74 -3.64
C GLY A 98 -7.51 0.44 -4.20
N PRO A 99 -7.80 0.42 -5.51
CA PRO A 99 -8.51 1.50 -6.21
C PRO A 99 -9.90 1.80 -5.64
N ASN A 100 -10.60 0.78 -5.14
CA ASN A 100 -11.93 0.94 -4.53
C ASN A 100 -11.90 1.84 -3.29
N VAL A 101 -10.86 1.73 -2.46
CA VAL A 101 -10.68 2.56 -1.26
C VAL A 101 -10.48 4.03 -1.64
N ILE A 102 -9.62 4.27 -2.63
CA ILE A 102 -9.30 5.62 -3.10
C ILE A 102 -10.54 6.25 -3.75
N SER A 103 -11.28 5.48 -4.56
CA SER A 103 -12.53 5.92 -5.18
C SER A 103 -13.60 6.26 -4.13
N ALA A 104 -13.71 5.47 -3.05
CA ALA A 104 -14.63 5.75 -1.95
C ALA A 104 -14.25 7.05 -1.24
N ALA A 105 -12.98 7.25 -0.89
CA ALA A 105 -12.50 8.48 -0.27
C ALA A 105 -12.74 9.71 -1.17
N LYS A 106 -12.44 9.60 -2.48
CA LYS A 106 -12.69 10.66 -3.46
C LYS A 106 -14.17 11.05 -3.56
N LYS A 107 -15.07 10.05 -3.52
CA LYS A 107 -16.52 10.30 -3.57
C LYS A 107 -17.04 10.96 -2.30
N ALA A 108 -16.44 10.68 -1.15
CA ALA A 108 -16.90 11.18 0.15
C ALA A 108 -16.54 12.65 0.40
N THR A 109 -15.48 13.18 -0.23
CA THR A 109 -15.07 14.57 -0.03
C THR A 109 -14.35 15.15 -1.25
N ALA A 110 -14.65 16.44 -1.54
CA ALA A 110 -13.94 17.24 -2.53
C ALA A 110 -12.99 18.27 -1.90
N THR A 111 -12.98 18.39 -0.57
CA THR A 111 -12.25 19.45 0.14
C THR A 111 -11.17 18.93 1.08
N ILE A 112 -11.41 17.79 1.76
CA ILE A 112 -10.40 17.22 2.64
C ILE A 112 -9.26 16.66 1.75
N PRO A 113 -8.00 17.04 1.98
CA PRO A 113 -6.85 16.47 1.31
C PRO A 113 -6.81 14.96 1.39
N ILE A 114 -6.48 14.29 0.29
CA ILE A 114 -6.33 12.83 0.23
C ILE A 114 -4.93 12.49 -0.29
N VAL A 115 -4.17 11.73 0.50
CA VAL A 115 -2.92 11.11 0.08
C VAL A 115 -3.19 9.64 -0.24
N PHE A 116 -3.18 9.28 -1.50
CA PHE A 116 -3.44 7.91 -1.92
C PHE A 116 -2.16 7.10 -2.15
N LEU A 117 -2.30 5.77 -2.05
CA LEU A 117 -1.26 4.81 -2.45
C LEU A 117 -1.90 3.80 -3.42
N THR A 118 -1.40 3.73 -4.65
CA THR A 118 -1.94 2.86 -5.71
C THR A 118 -0.85 2.22 -6.54
N GLY A 119 -1.08 0.97 -6.96
CA GLY A 119 -0.26 0.29 -7.97
C GLY A 119 -0.75 0.51 -9.41
N GLU A 120 -1.92 1.10 -9.57
CA GLU A 120 -2.54 1.41 -10.86
C GLU A 120 -2.26 2.85 -11.26
N ASP A 121 -2.33 3.15 -12.55
CA ASP A 121 -2.17 4.50 -13.08
C ASP A 121 -3.31 5.42 -12.58
N PRO A 122 -3.02 6.39 -11.70
CA PRO A 122 -4.06 7.21 -11.08
C PRO A 122 -4.72 8.20 -12.07
N ALA A 123 -4.04 8.55 -13.16
CA ALA A 123 -4.63 9.40 -14.21
C ALA A 123 -5.65 8.59 -15.03
N ARG A 124 -5.32 7.34 -15.40
CA ARG A 124 -6.26 6.42 -16.07
C ARG A 124 -7.47 6.06 -15.20
N LEU A 125 -7.29 6.02 -13.88
CA LEU A 125 -8.39 5.83 -12.93
C LEU A 125 -9.24 7.09 -12.74
N GLY A 126 -8.87 8.21 -13.36
CA GLY A 126 -9.54 9.50 -13.17
C GLY A 126 -9.40 10.05 -11.75
N LEU A 127 -8.40 9.61 -10.99
CA LEU A 127 -8.15 10.10 -9.63
C LEU A 127 -7.52 11.49 -9.66
N VAL A 128 -6.60 11.71 -10.59
CA VAL A 128 -5.85 12.95 -10.80
C VAL A 128 -5.83 13.33 -12.28
N ALA A 129 -5.60 14.61 -12.58
CA ALA A 129 -5.49 15.08 -13.97
C ALA A 129 -4.21 14.57 -14.66
N SER A 130 -3.08 14.60 -13.93
CA SER A 130 -1.79 14.01 -14.34
C SER A 130 -0.93 13.76 -13.11
N LEU A 131 0.18 13.01 -13.27
CA LEU A 131 1.10 12.76 -12.16
C LEU A 131 1.83 14.04 -11.75
N ALA A 132 2.24 14.87 -12.71
CA ALA A 132 2.96 16.11 -12.44
C ALA A 132 2.07 17.21 -11.83
N ARG A 133 0.79 17.24 -12.21
CA ARG A 133 -0.20 18.22 -11.72
C ARG A 133 -1.49 17.47 -11.41
N PRO A 134 -1.65 16.96 -10.18
CA PRO A 134 -2.81 16.15 -9.80
C PRO A 134 -4.13 16.89 -9.94
N GLY A 135 -4.16 18.15 -9.51
CA GLY A 135 -5.35 18.97 -9.45
C GLY A 135 -6.33 18.50 -8.38
N GLY A 136 -7.12 19.41 -7.85
CA GLY A 136 -8.10 19.09 -6.79
C GLY A 136 -7.46 18.69 -5.46
N ASN A 137 -8.15 17.85 -4.69
CA ASN A 137 -7.77 17.50 -3.32
C ASN A 137 -6.99 16.18 -3.19
N LEU A 138 -6.61 15.53 -4.31
CA LEU A 138 -5.89 14.26 -4.30
C LEU A 138 -4.43 14.42 -4.74
N THR A 139 -3.52 13.79 -4.00
CA THR A 139 -2.14 13.52 -4.39
C THR A 139 -1.72 12.18 -3.80
N GLY A 140 -0.53 11.68 -4.09
CA GLY A 140 -0.11 10.41 -3.50
C GLY A 140 1.12 9.78 -4.12
N ILE A 141 1.23 8.46 -3.90
CA ILE A 141 2.34 7.63 -4.35
C ILE A 141 1.82 6.53 -5.28
N ASN A 142 2.42 6.40 -6.45
CA ASN A 142 2.18 5.31 -7.39
C ASN A 142 3.37 4.34 -7.39
N PHE A 143 3.12 3.05 -7.23
CA PHE A 143 4.14 1.99 -7.16
C PHE A 143 4.06 0.97 -8.31
N PHE A 144 3.43 1.30 -9.43
CA PHE A 144 3.49 0.63 -10.75
C PHE A 144 3.46 -0.91 -10.77
N ASN A 145 2.48 -1.54 -10.17
CA ASN A 145 2.36 -3.01 -10.21
C ASN A 145 2.26 -3.57 -11.63
N ARG A 146 1.60 -2.85 -12.55
CA ARG A 146 1.34 -3.31 -13.90
C ARG A 146 2.62 -3.63 -14.67
N GLU A 147 3.59 -2.72 -14.62
CA GLU A 147 4.84 -2.84 -15.40
C GLU A 147 5.74 -3.96 -14.89
N LEU A 148 5.45 -4.48 -13.70
CA LEU A 148 6.24 -5.53 -13.08
C LEU A 148 5.80 -6.94 -13.50
N VAL A 149 4.57 -7.13 -14.00
CA VAL A 149 4.03 -8.47 -14.36
C VAL A 149 4.96 -9.22 -15.33
N GLY A 150 5.43 -8.54 -16.37
CA GLY A 150 6.33 -9.14 -17.34
C GLY A 150 7.67 -9.57 -16.74
N LYS A 151 8.24 -8.77 -15.83
CA LYS A 151 9.48 -9.09 -15.12
C LYS A 151 9.28 -10.23 -14.13
N GLN A 152 8.19 -10.21 -13.38
CA GLN A 152 7.82 -11.27 -12.44
C GLN A 152 7.69 -12.63 -13.15
N LEU A 153 6.97 -12.70 -14.27
CA LEU A 153 6.86 -13.89 -15.08
C LEU A 153 8.23 -14.32 -15.66
N GLY A 154 9.08 -13.34 -15.99
CA GLY A 154 10.46 -13.60 -16.42
C GLY A 154 11.29 -14.28 -15.33
N PHE A 155 11.29 -13.74 -14.12
CA PHE A 155 12.01 -14.32 -12.98
C PHE A 155 11.47 -15.71 -12.60
N LEU A 156 10.15 -15.88 -12.62
CA LEU A 156 9.53 -17.17 -12.33
C LEU A 156 9.98 -18.24 -13.34
N ARG A 157 10.02 -17.89 -14.64
CA ARG A 157 10.50 -18.80 -15.67
C ARG A 157 12.00 -19.07 -15.58
N GLU A 158 12.80 -18.07 -15.19
CA GLU A 158 14.24 -18.25 -14.98
C GLU A 158 14.52 -19.21 -13.81
N LEU A 159 13.72 -19.10 -12.74
CA LEU A 159 13.81 -19.99 -11.57
C LEU A 159 13.30 -21.40 -11.88
N VAL A 160 12.29 -21.53 -12.76
CA VAL A 160 11.68 -22.81 -13.13
C VAL A 160 11.77 -22.97 -14.66
N LEU A 161 12.94 -23.36 -15.13
CA LEU A 161 13.29 -23.44 -16.57
C LEU A 161 12.34 -24.32 -17.38
N SER A 162 11.75 -25.34 -16.76
CA SER A 162 10.78 -26.26 -17.39
C SER A 162 9.35 -25.71 -17.42
N ALA A 163 9.09 -24.55 -16.82
CA ALA A 163 7.73 -24.01 -16.74
C ALA A 163 7.22 -23.57 -18.11
N ASN A 164 6.16 -24.23 -18.56
CA ASN A 164 5.43 -23.90 -19.78
C ASN A 164 4.00 -23.43 -19.46
N ARG A 165 3.41 -23.88 -18.35
CA ARG A 165 2.06 -23.54 -17.91
C ARG A 165 2.09 -22.86 -16.56
N ILE A 166 1.72 -21.57 -16.55
CA ILE A 166 1.71 -20.75 -15.35
C ILE A 166 0.26 -20.46 -14.97
N ALA A 167 -0.13 -20.83 -13.73
CA ALA A 167 -1.38 -20.35 -13.16
C ALA A 167 -1.24 -18.88 -12.77
N VAL A 168 -2.20 -18.06 -13.14
CA VAL A 168 -2.29 -16.64 -12.77
C VAL A 168 -3.49 -16.47 -11.85
N LEU A 169 -3.21 -16.32 -10.55
CA LEU A 169 -4.24 -16.13 -9.53
C LEU A 169 -4.61 -14.65 -9.44
N VAL A 170 -5.87 -14.34 -9.71
CA VAL A 170 -6.44 -12.98 -9.70
C VAL A 170 -7.68 -12.90 -8.83
N ASN A 171 -7.99 -11.69 -8.34
CA ASN A 171 -9.16 -11.41 -7.52
C ASN A 171 -10.24 -10.70 -8.35
N PRO A 172 -11.33 -11.36 -8.75
CA PRO A 172 -12.39 -10.75 -9.56
C PRO A 172 -13.11 -9.59 -8.84
N ALA A 173 -13.07 -9.50 -7.52
CA ALA A 173 -13.59 -8.35 -6.77
C ALA A 173 -12.76 -7.06 -7.00
N SER A 174 -11.51 -7.20 -7.46
CA SER A 174 -10.61 -6.10 -7.83
C SER A 174 -10.53 -5.99 -9.37
N THR A 175 -11.65 -5.64 -10.01
CA THR A 175 -11.81 -5.68 -11.47
C THR A 175 -10.66 -5.02 -12.24
N VAL A 176 -10.29 -3.77 -11.87
CA VAL A 176 -9.22 -3.01 -12.56
C VAL A 176 -7.88 -3.72 -12.46
N VAL A 177 -7.51 -4.21 -11.26
CA VAL A 177 -6.25 -4.93 -11.03
C VAL A 177 -6.24 -6.24 -11.81
N THR A 178 -7.36 -6.98 -11.79
CA THR A 178 -7.52 -8.25 -12.50
C THR A 178 -7.35 -8.06 -14.01
N GLU A 179 -8.10 -7.15 -14.62
CA GLU A 179 -8.03 -6.88 -16.05
C GLU A 179 -6.63 -6.43 -16.50
N THR A 180 -6.01 -5.57 -15.71
CA THR A 180 -4.66 -5.08 -16.01
C THR A 180 -3.65 -6.21 -15.92
N THR A 181 -3.68 -7.01 -14.84
CA THR A 181 -2.77 -8.15 -14.65
C THR A 181 -2.92 -9.18 -15.76
N LEU A 182 -4.14 -9.58 -16.09
CA LEU A 182 -4.38 -10.58 -17.14
C LEU A 182 -3.90 -10.11 -18.51
N ARG A 183 -4.13 -8.85 -18.87
CA ARG A 183 -3.65 -8.27 -20.12
C ARG A 183 -2.13 -8.33 -20.23
N GLU A 184 -1.42 -7.90 -19.20
CA GLU A 184 0.05 -7.89 -19.19
C GLU A 184 0.62 -9.33 -19.14
N ALA A 185 -0.05 -10.24 -18.41
CA ALA A 185 0.32 -11.66 -18.39
C ALA A 185 0.16 -12.31 -19.76
N GLU A 186 -0.93 -12.03 -20.49
CA GLU A 186 -1.15 -12.54 -21.84
C GLU A 186 -0.12 -12.01 -22.85
N ILE A 187 0.20 -10.70 -22.79
CA ILE A 187 1.23 -10.10 -23.65
C ILE A 187 2.57 -10.81 -23.42
N THR A 188 2.94 -10.98 -22.15
CA THR A 188 4.20 -11.63 -21.76
C THR A 188 4.20 -13.11 -22.15
N ALA A 189 3.10 -13.81 -21.94
CA ALA A 189 2.95 -15.22 -22.27
C ALA A 189 3.15 -15.49 -23.76
N ARG A 190 2.54 -14.66 -24.62
CA ARG A 190 2.74 -14.75 -26.08
C ARG A 190 4.22 -14.55 -26.47
N ALA A 191 4.88 -13.55 -25.88
CA ALA A 191 6.30 -13.25 -26.17
C ALA A 191 7.27 -14.33 -25.68
N LYS A 192 6.87 -15.10 -24.66
CA LYS A 192 7.71 -16.14 -24.02
C LYS A 192 7.21 -17.58 -24.28
N GLU A 193 6.22 -17.75 -25.14
CA GLU A 193 5.60 -19.05 -25.48
C GLU A 193 5.07 -19.81 -24.26
N LEU A 194 4.51 -19.08 -23.29
CA LEU A 194 3.91 -19.64 -22.07
C LEU A 194 2.40 -19.84 -22.25
N LYS A 195 1.86 -20.83 -21.56
CA LYS A 195 0.40 -21.03 -21.41
C LYS A 195 -0.05 -20.45 -20.08
N ILE A 196 -1.05 -19.57 -20.13
CA ILE A 196 -1.67 -18.99 -18.92
C ILE A 196 -2.90 -19.78 -18.56
N GLN A 197 -2.99 -20.18 -17.29
CA GLN A 197 -4.18 -20.76 -16.66
C GLN A 197 -4.72 -19.73 -15.68
N VAL A 198 -5.82 -19.05 -16.04
CA VAL A 198 -6.43 -18.06 -15.16
C VAL A 198 -7.17 -18.73 -14.02
N VAL A 199 -6.91 -18.27 -12.79
CA VAL A 199 -7.54 -18.78 -11.57
C VAL A 199 -8.11 -17.60 -10.78
N HIS A 200 -9.38 -17.71 -10.39
CA HIS A 200 -10.09 -16.67 -9.67
C HIS A 200 -10.27 -17.03 -8.20
N ALA A 201 -10.00 -16.08 -7.29
CA ALA A 201 -10.33 -16.21 -5.88
C ALA A 201 -10.58 -14.83 -5.24
N SER A 202 -11.71 -14.67 -4.56
CA SER A 202 -12.10 -13.48 -3.77
C SER A 202 -12.23 -13.80 -2.29
N THR A 203 -12.17 -15.07 -1.92
CA THR A 203 -12.32 -15.56 -0.54
C THR A 203 -11.23 -16.57 -0.20
N GLY A 204 -10.98 -16.77 1.12
CA GLY A 204 -10.04 -17.80 1.56
C GLY A 204 -10.44 -19.21 1.14
N ARG A 205 -11.74 -19.51 1.09
CA ARG A 205 -12.25 -20.81 0.62
C ARG A 205 -12.01 -21.03 -0.88
N GLU A 206 -12.12 -19.98 -1.68
CA GLU A 206 -11.82 -20.05 -3.12
C GLU A 206 -10.32 -20.24 -3.37
N ILE A 207 -9.44 -19.66 -2.52
CA ILE A 207 -8.00 -19.96 -2.56
C ILE A 207 -7.77 -21.45 -2.30
N ASP A 208 -8.36 -22.03 -1.25
CA ASP A 208 -8.23 -23.46 -0.95
C ASP A 208 -8.75 -24.33 -2.11
N ALA A 209 -9.91 -23.99 -2.66
CA ALA A 209 -10.50 -24.69 -3.82
C ALA A 209 -9.61 -24.62 -5.07
N ALA A 210 -8.95 -23.49 -5.31
CA ALA A 210 -8.00 -23.33 -6.41
C ALA A 210 -6.82 -24.31 -6.27
N PHE A 211 -6.23 -24.39 -5.09
CA PHE A 211 -5.13 -25.32 -4.83
C PHE A 211 -5.58 -26.79 -4.85
N ASP A 212 -6.81 -27.09 -4.43
CA ASP A 212 -7.37 -28.44 -4.58
C ASP A 212 -7.57 -28.82 -6.06
N ALA A 213 -7.95 -27.85 -6.92
CA ALA A 213 -8.05 -28.09 -8.36
C ALA A 213 -6.69 -28.38 -9.00
N PHE A 214 -5.60 -27.80 -8.50
CA PHE A 214 -4.24 -28.06 -8.95
C PHE A 214 -3.76 -29.51 -8.72
N LYS A 215 -4.42 -30.28 -7.85
CA LYS A 215 -4.15 -31.72 -7.71
C LYS A 215 -4.50 -32.51 -8.98
N ARG A 216 -5.48 -32.04 -9.77
CA ARG A 216 -5.94 -32.66 -11.02
C ARG A 216 -5.35 -32.01 -12.26
N ASP A 217 -5.20 -30.69 -12.23
CA ASP A 217 -4.69 -29.89 -13.34
C ASP A 217 -3.56 -28.98 -12.84
N ARG A 218 -2.39 -29.63 -12.60
CA ARG A 218 -1.24 -29.01 -11.95
C ARG A 218 -0.54 -28.01 -12.87
N PRO A 219 -0.40 -26.73 -12.49
CA PRO A 219 0.48 -25.80 -13.18
C PRO A 219 1.95 -26.08 -12.84
N ASP A 220 2.86 -25.64 -13.70
CA ASP A 220 4.29 -25.74 -13.45
C ASP A 220 4.75 -24.70 -12.43
N ALA A 221 4.09 -23.53 -12.41
CA ALA A 221 4.35 -22.45 -11.48
C ALA A 221 3.10 -21.57 -11.28
N LEU A 222 3.11 -20.76 -10.21
CA LEU A 222 2.02 -19.86 -9.83
C LEU A 222 2.50 -18.42 -9.82
N PHE A 223 1.78 -17.56 -10.51
CA PHE A 223 1.86 -16.10 -10.36
C PHE A 223 0.69 -15.61 -9.52
N VAL A 224 0.97 -14.92 -8.41
CA VAL A 224 -0.06 -14.31 -7.57
C VAL A 224 -0.11 -12.80 -7.86
N ALA A 225 -1.25 -12.33 -8.34
CA ALA A 225 -1.44 -10.92 -8.66
C ALA A 225 -1.24 -10.00 -7.44
N ALA A 226 -0.78 -8.79 -7.70
CA ALA A 226 -0.58 -7.77 -6.67
C ALA A 226 -1.92 -7.20 -6.19
N ASP A 227 -2.59 -7.91 -5.31
CA ASP A 227 -3.93 -7.57 -4.79
C ASP A 227 -3.93 -7.44 -3.26
N PRO A 228 -4.61 -6.44 -2.68
CA PRO A 228 -4.68 -6.24 -1.23
C PRO A 228 -5.25 -7.44 -0.48
N PHE A 229 -6.25 -8.14 -1.05
CA PHE A 229 -6.81 -9.35 -0.46
C PHE A 229 -5.76 -10.47 -0.37
N PHE A 230 -5.01 -10.73 -1.46
CA PHE A 230 -3.95 -11.74 -1.46
C PHE A 230 -2.83 -11.39 -0.49
N ASN A 231 -2.48 -10.11 -0.35
CA ASN A 231 -1.53 -9.67 0.67
C ASN A 231 -2.03 -9.98 2.10
N SER A 232 -3.32 -9.79 2.37
CA SER A 232 -3.94 -10.19 3.65
C SER A 232 -3.94 -11.72 3.86
N ARG A 233 -3.85 -12.51 2.79
CA ARG A 233 -3.82 -13.97 2.79
C ARG A 233 -2.44 -14.55 2.50
N ARG A 234 -1.39 -13.74 2.61
CA ARG A 234 0.00 -14.14 2.25
C ARG A 234 0.46 -15.43 2.93
N LEU A 235 0.15 -15.62 4.22
CA LEU A 235 0.50 -16.84 4.93
C LEU A 235 -0.22 -18.06 4.34
N GLN A 236 -1.53 -17.97 4.09
CA GLN A 236 -2.32 -19.04 3.47
C GLN A 236 -1.76 -19.41 2.09
N LEU A 237 -1.51 -18.42 1.23
CA LEU A 237 -0.99 -18.61 -0.11
C LEU A 237 0.41 -19.24 -0.12
N SER A 238 1.32 -18.75 0.73
CA SER A 238 2.68 -19.30 0.83
C SER A 238 2.67 -20.74 1.34
N LEU A 239 1.89 -21.04 2.37
CA LEU A 239 1.75 -22.41 2.90
C LEU A 239 1.14 -23.38 1.89
N LEU A 240 0.10 -22.96 1.15
CA LEU A 240 -0.52 -23.79 0.13
C LEU A 240 0.43 -24.04 -1.05
N ALA A 241 1.15 -23.01 -1.52
CA ALA A 241 2.13 -23.16 -2.58
C ALA A 241 3.23 -24.17 -2.19
N MET A 242 3.75 -24.07 -0.97
CA MET A 242 4.74 -25.03 -0.43
C MET A 242 4.16 -26.42 -0.28
N ARG A 243 2.96 -26.58 0.33
CA ARG A 243 2.30 -27.87 0.54
C ARG A 243 2.04 -28.61 -0.76
N HIS A 244 1.67 -27.88 -1.81
CA HIS A 244 1.41 -28.46 -3.15
C HIS A 244 2.67 -28.53 -4.01
N ALA A 245 3.82 -28.12 -3.48
CA ALA A 245 5.10 -28.02 -4.18
C ALA A 245 4.99 -27.27 -5.51
N ILE A 246 4.29 -26.13 -5.52
CA ILE A 246 4.11 -25.25 -6.69
C ILE A 246 5.01 -24.02 -6.49
N PRO A 247 6.07 -23.85 -7.31
CA PRO A 247 6.87 -22.63 -7.29
C PRO A 247 6.00 -21.39 -7.54
N ALA A 248 6.09 -20.38 -6.66
CA ALA A 248 5.23 -19.21 -6.75
C ALA A 248 6.00 -17.90 -6.64
N ILE A 249 5.61 -16.92 -7.46
CA ILE A 249 6.07 -15.53 -7.38
C ILE A 249 4.98 -14.60 -6.87
N TYR A 250 5.41 -13.62 -6.07
CA TYR A 250 4.54 -12.65 -5.42
C TYR A 250 5.08 -11.22 -5.61
N SER A 251 4.25 -10.22 -5.29
CA SER A 251 4.59 -8.81 -5.51
C SER A 251 5.26 -8.10 -4.33
N GLY A 252 5.28 -8.69 -3.14
CA GLY A 252 5.72 -7.98 -1.94
C GLY A 252 6.58 -8.82 -1.00
N ARG A 253 7.57 -8.18 -0.40
CA ARG A 253 8.50 -8.73 0.62
C ARG A 253 7.80 -9.58 1.67
N GLU A 254 6.61 -9.16 2.10
CA GLU A 254 5.85 -9.82 3.17
C GLU A 254 5.49 -11.28 2.86
N PHE A 255 5.47 -11.66 1.59
CA PHE A 255 5.33 -13.07 1.20
C PHE A 255 6.62 -13.86 1.46
N ALA A 256 7.78 -13.30 1.11
CA ALA A 256 9.06 -13.96 1.36
C ALA A 256 9.33 -14.16 2.87
N GLU A 257 8.93 -13.19 3.71
CA GLU A 257 9.02 -13.24 5.17
C GLU A 257 8.18 -14.39 5.79
N VAL A 258 7.13 -14.85 5.11
CA VAL A 258 6.28 -15.97 5.56
C VAL A 258 6.51 -17.25 4.74
N GLY A 259 7.66 -17.38 4.07
CA GLY A 259 8.06 -18.58 3.34
C GLY A 259 7.64 -18.59 1.86
N GLY A 260 7.22 -17.48 1.28
CA GLY A 260 7.03 -17.36 -0.18
C GLY A 260 8.36 -17.47 -0.92
N LEU A 261 8.39 -18.17 -2.05
CA LEU A 261 9.62 -18.56 -2.77
C LEU A 261 10.40 -17.38 -3.34
N ILE A 262 9.74 -16.52 -4.09
CA ILE A 262 10.34 -15.36 -4.75
C ILE A 262 9.36 -14.21 -4.80
N THR A 263 9.84 -12.98 -4.57
CA THR A 263 9.05 -11.77 -4.68
C THR A 263 9.78 -10.74 -5.53
N TYR A 264 9.02 -9.99 -6.32
CA TYR A 264 9.54 -8.84 -7.03
C TYR A 264 8.49 -7.74 -7.04
N GLY A 265 8.81 -6.58 -6.48
CA GLY A 265 7.88 -5.46 -6.38
C GLY A 265 8.50 -4.21 -5.79
N SER A 266 7.68 -3.19 -5.58
CA SER A 266 8.13 -1.95 -4.94
C SER A 266 8.43 -2.15 -3.46
N ASP A 267 9.46 -1.45 -2.94
CA ASP A 267 9.68 -1.30 -1.49
C ASP A 267 8.47 -0.58 -0.87
N ILE A 268 7.54 -1.39 -0.41
CA ILE A 268 6.28 -0.88 0.10
C ILE A 268 6.45 -0.10 1.40
N THR A 269 7.49 -0.41 2.18
CA THR A 269 7.81 0.32 3.41
C THR A 269 8.27 1.73 3.10
N ASP A 270 9.12 1.90 2.07
CA ASP A 270 9.52 3.23 1.60
C ASP A 270 8.35 3.99 0.97
N THR A 271 7.49 3.31 0.19
CA THR A 271 6.27 3.89 -0.38
C THR A 271 5.38 4.53 0.71
N TYR A 272 5.17 3.82 1.83
CA TYR A 272 4.39 4.35 2.96
C TYR A 272 5.15 5.43 3.75
N ARG A 273 6.48 5.37 3.80
CA ARG A 273 7.30 6.46 4.37
C ARG A 273 7.10 7.74 3.59
N GLN A 274 7.13 7.68 2.27
CA GLN A 274 6.86 8.83 1.40
C GLN A 274 5.44 9.39 1.61
N ALA A 275 4.43 8.53 1.80
CA ALA A 275 3.07 8.96 2.14
C ALA A 275 3.02 9.71 3.47
N GLY A 276 3.75 9.24 4.50
CA GLY A 276 3.88 9.93 5.78
C GLY A 276 4.50 11.33 5.64
N ILE A 277 5.55 11.48 4.80
CA ILE A 277 6.16 12.78 4.47
C ILE A 277 5.13 13.68 3.78
N TYR A 278 4.35 13.16 2.82
CA TYR A 278 3.32 13.90 2.10
C TYR A 278 2.22 14.41 3.03
N VAL A 279 1.74 13.56 3.93
CA VAL A 279 0.82 13.94 5.00
C VAL A 279 1.40 15.09 5.83
N GLY A 280 2.65 14.96 6.29
CA GLY A 280 3.31 16.00 7.07
C GLY A 280 3.45 17.34 6.33
N ARG A 281 3.69 17.31 5.01
CA ARG A 281 3.70 18.52 4.18
C ARG A 281 2.33 19.18 4.10
N ILE A 282 1.25 18.38 3.95
CA ILE A 282 -0.12 18.88 3.95
C ILE A 282 -0.48 19.50 5.29
N LEU A 283 -0.10 18.86 6.41
CA LEU A 283 -0.31 19.43 7.74
C LEU A 283 0.45 20.75 7.99
N LYS A 284 1.50 21.01 7.19
CA LYS A 284 2.25 22.28 7.16
C LYS A 284 1.69 23.29 6.15
N GLY A 285 0.53 22.98 5.52
CA GLY A 285 -0.15 23.90 4.60
C GLY A 285 0.13 23.68 3.10
N ALA A 286 0.88 22.62 2.72
CA ALA A 286 1.02 22.31 1.31
C ALA A 286 -0.33 21.85 0.72
N LYS A 287 -0.65 22.30 -0.49
CA LYS A 287 -1.89 21.92 -1.17
C LYS A 287 -1.68 20.67 -2.03
N PRO A 288 -2.59 19.70 -1.99
CA PRO A 288 -2.51 18.49 -2.83
C PRO A 288 -2.37 18.80 -4.33
N GLU A 289 -3.05 19.82 -4.82
CA GLU A 289 -3.03 20.25 -6.23
C GLU A 289 -1.64 20.63 -6.73
N ASP A 290 -0.77 21.11 -5.82
CA ASP A 290 0.61 21.55 -6.10
C ASP A 290 1.64 20.44 -5.80
N MET A 291 1.21 19.29 -5.31
CA MET A 291 2.10 18.18 -4.94
C MET A 291 2.04 17.08 -6.01
N PRO A 292 3.10 16.91 -6.84
CA PRO A 292 3.13 15.83 -7.84
C PRO A 292 2.88 14.45 -7.21
N VAL A 293 2.23 13.56 -7.94
CA VAL A 293 2.19 12.14 -7.56
C VAL A 293 3.59 11.56 -7.71
N ILE A 294 4.17 11.06 -6.62
CA ILE A 294 5.47 10.38 -6.66
C ILE A 294 5.31 9.02 -7.32
N GLN A 295 6.25 8.69 -8.18
CA GLN A 295 6.44 7.33 -8.67
C GLN A 295 7.48 6.66 -7.78
N ALA A 296 7.11 5.56 -7.11
CA ALA A 296 8.04 4.77 -6.33
C ALA A 296 8.98 4.02 -7.30
N ASP A 297 10.25 4.34 -7.26
CA ASP A 297 11.31 3.82 -8.14
C ASP A 297 12.11 2.68 -7.51
N LYS A 298 12.01 2.52 -6.20
CA LYS A 298 12.72 1.48 -5.48
C LYS A 298 12.00 0.14 -5.58
N LEU A 299 12.59 -0.78 -6.32
CA LEU A 299 12.13 -2.15 -6.52
C LEU A 299 13.01 -3.11 -5.72
N GLU A 300 12.44 -4.24 -5.29
CA GLU A 300 13.14 -5.28 -4.55
C GLU A 300 12.87 -6.65 -5.18
N LEU A 301 13.94 -7.40 -5.47
CA LEU A 301 13.91 -8.84 -5.77
C LEU A 301 14.39 -9.60 -4.54
N ILE A 302 13.49 -10.40 -3.95
CA ILE A 302 13.82 -11.19 -2.76
C ILE A 302 13.58 -12.66 -3.05
N ILE A 303 14.55 -13.50 -2.71
CA ILE A 303 14.48 -14.95 -2.87
C ILE A 303 14.59 -15.61 -1.52
N ASN A 304 13.66 -16.52 -1.22
CA ASN A 304 13.74 -17.35 -0.03
C ASN A 304 14.47 -18.68 -0.39
N ALA A 305 15.74 -18.77 -0.02
CA ALA A 305 16.58 -19.92 -0.33
C ALA A 305 16.12 -21.19 0.40
N GLN A 306 15.53 -21.06 1.60
CA GLN A 306 14.98 -22.21 2.32
C GLN A 306 13.78 -22.79 1.55
N SER A 307 12.89 -21.93 1.05
CA SER A 307 11.75 -22.36 0.23
C SER A 307 12.19 -22.95 -1.10
N ALA A 308 13.23 -22.40 -1.73
CA ALA A 308 13.79 -22.97 -2.96
C ALA A 308 14.35 -24.39 -2.70
N ARG A 309 15.13 -24.58 -1.64
CA ARG A 309 15.64 -25.91 -1.25
C ARG A 309 14.52 -26.91 -0.95
N ALA A 310 13.48 -26.48 -0.24
CA ALA A 310 12.33 -27.34 0.08
C ALA A 310 11.52 -27.76 -1.15
N LEU A 311 11.52 -26.94 -2.20
CA LEU A 311 10.92 -27.23 -3.52
C LEU A 311 11.86 -28.01 -4.46
N GLY A 312 13.09 -28.30 -4.03
CA GLY A 312 14.09 -28.97 -4.87
C GLY A 312 14.62 -28.10 -6.02
N LEU A 313 14.52 -26.78 -5.88
CA LEU A 313 14.94 -25.83 -6.90
C LEU A 313 16.37 -25.33 -6.64
N ALA A 314 17.21 -25.38 -7.67
CA ALA A 314 18.49 -24.69 -7.67
C ALA A 314 18.27 -23.27 -8.18
N VAL A 315 18.54 -22.26 -7.33
CA VAL A 315 18.44 -20.85 -7.74
C VAL A 315 19.59 -20.53 -8.70
N PRO A 316 19.32 -20.07 -9.94
CA PRO A 316 20.36 -19.68 -10.88
C PRO A 316 21.23 -18.54 -10.33
N GLN A 317 22.53 -18.57 -10.67
CA GLN A 317 23.49 -17.56 -10.25
C GLN A 317 23.08 -16.15 -10.70
N SER A 318 22.47 -16.01 -11.88
CA SER A 318 21.93 -14.76 -12.39
C SER A 318 20.89 -14.15 -11.46
N LEU A 319 19.98 -14.97 -10.91
CA LEU A 319 18.97 -14.51 -9.95
C LEU A 319 19.59 -14.18 -8.59
N LEU A 320 20.58 -14.95 -8.12
CA LEU A 320 21.29 -14.62 -6.86
C LEU A 320 22.03 -13.29 -6.94
N VAL A 321 22.63 -12.97 -8.09
CA VAL A 321 23.31 -11.68 -8.31
C VAL A 321 22.32 -10.53 -8.45
N ALA A 322 21.15 -10.79 -9.04
CA ALA A 322 20.12 -9.79 -9.24
C ALA A 322 19.27 -9.52 -7.98
N ALA A 323 19.28 -10.44 -7.00
CA ALA A 323 18.50 -10.33 -5.78
C ALA A 323 19.06 -9.24 -4.87
N ASP A 324 18.15 -8.37 -4.37
CA ASP A 324 18.48 -7.39 -3.32
C ASP A 324 18.64 -8.08 -1.97
N GLU A 325 17.95 -9.22 -1.77
CA GLU A 325 18.05 -10.01 -0.55
C GLU A 325 17.80 -11.49 -0.83
N VAL A 326 18.57 -12.35 -0.17
CA VAL A 326 18.35 -13.79 -0.12
C VAL A 326 18.10 -14.19 1.33
N ILE A 327 16.89 -14.65 1.63
CA ILE A 327 16.49 -15.13 2.96
C ILE A 327 16.94 -16.59 3.09
N GLU A 328 17.78 -16.89 4.08
CA GLU A 328 18.35 -18.22 4.35
C GLU A 328 17.57 -19.02 5.42
#